data_0d19fd05406c4e15032b0d10e7a0ebd1
#
_entry.id   0d19fd05406c4e15032b0d10e7a0ebd1
#
_cell.length_a   1.000
_cell.length_b   1.000
_cell.length_c   1.000
_cell.angle_alpha   90.00
_cell.angle_beta   90.00
_cell.angle_gamma   90.00
#
_symmetry.space_group_name_H-M   'P 1'
#
loop_
_entity.id
_entity.type
_entity.pdbx_description
1 polymer ?
#
loop_
_entity_poly.entity_id
_entity_poly.type
_entity_poly.pdbx_seq_one_letter_code
_entity_poly.pdbx_strand_id
1 'polypeptide(L)'
;MKNFLSRLDPWRLLLKQGAFPGMLAPGMIYADEYIESLLEGDDVLSQVAGVACLPGIVGYSLAMPDIHQGYGFPIGGVAAFDVHEGVISPGGVGYDISCGVRLLATNISAKDFRPTPWSGTILLRSN
;
A
#
# COMPACT_ATOMS: atom_id res chain seq x y z
N MET A 1 10.14 9.82 -11.69
CA MET A 1 8.97 9.65 -10.84
C MET A 1 8.63 10.87 -9.98
N LYS A 2 9.59 11.66 -9.49
CA LYS A 2 9.35 12.81 -8.59
C LYS A 2 8.43 13.93 -9.11
N ASN A 3 8.20 14.05 -10.41
CA ASN A 3 7.39 15.13 -10.98
C ASN A 3 5.86 14.97 -10.84
N PHE A 4 5.38 13.79 -10.51
CA PHE A 4 3.95 13.48 -10.42
C PHE A 4 3.44 13.32 -9.00
N LEU A 5 4.37 13.20 -8.04
CA LEU A 5 4.08 13.11 -6.63
C LEU A 5 4.33 14.46 -5.97
N SER A 6 3.37 14.95 -5.19
CA SER A 6 3.45 16.23 -4.50
C SER A 6 3.10 16.04 -3.03
N ARG A 7 3.97 16.47 -2.13
CA ARG A 7 3.66 16.50 -0.71
C ARG A 7 2.67 17.63 -0.42
N LEU A 8 1.54 17.30 0.20
CA LEU A 8 0.51 18.26 0.59
C LEU A 8 0.76 18.77 2.01
N ASP A 9 1.17 17.89 2.91
CA ASP A 9 1.47 18.14 4.32
C ASP A 9 2.40 17.04 4.86
N PRO A 10 2.80 17.03 6.14
CA PRO A 10 3.72 16.03 6.69
C PRO A 10 3.26 14.58 6.54
N TRP A 11 1.99 14.32 6.27
CA TRP A 11 1.38 12.99 6.30
C TRP A 11 0.74 12.55 4.99
N ARG A 12 0.66 13.45 3.98
CA ARG A 12 -0.06 13.14 2.74
C ARG A 12 0.74 13.52 1.51
N LEU A 13 0.76 12.58 0.57
CA LEU A 13 1.31 12.74 -0.77
C LEU A 13 0.18 12.64 -1.79
N LEU A 14 0.17 13.52 -2.76
CA LEU A 14 -0.76 13.51 -3.88
C LEU A 14 -0.06 12.95 -5.12
N LEU A 15 -0.55 11.84 -5.63
CA LEU A 15 -0.27 11.38 -6.98
C LEU A 15 -1.25 12.07 -7.94
N LYS A 16 -0.75 13.01 -8.74
CA LYS A 16 -1.61 13.83 -9.61
C LYS A 16 -2.36 12.98 -10.63
N GLN A 17 -3.61 13.29 -10.86
CA GLN A 17 -4.36 12.71 -11.98
C GLN A 17 -3.60 12.96 -13.28
N GLY A 18 -3.46 11.93 -14.12
CA GLY A 18 -2.67 11.98 -15.33
C GLY A 18 -1.17 11.68 -15.14
N ALA A 19 -0.72 11.39 -13.93
CA ALA A 19 0.63 10.86 -13.66
C ALA A 19 0.92 9.57 -14.44
N PHE A 20 -0.11 8.76 -14.59
CA PHE A 20 -0.12 7.55 -15.42
C PHE A 20 -1.28 7.62 -16.42
N PRO A 21 -1.13 7.02 -17.62
CA PRO A 21 -2.20 6.98 -18.61
C PRO A 21 -3.46 6.32 -18.07
N GLY A 22 -4.61 6.89 -18.35
CA GLY A 22 -5.91 6.30 -18.01
C GLY A 22 -6.45 6.63 -16.61
N MET A 23 -5.72 7.36 -15.79
CA MET A 23 -6.21 7.75 -14.46
C MET A 23 -7.47 8.62 -14.55
N LEU A 24 -8.55 8.17 -13.95
CA LEU A 24 -9.84 8.87 -13.83
C LEU A 24 -9.92 9.73 -12.55
N ALA A 25 -9.10 9.39 -11.55
CA ALA A 25 -9.00 10.10 -10.26
C ALA A 25 -7.54 10.26 -9.84
N PRO A 26 -7.21 11.21 -8.95
CA PRO A 26 -5.88 11.28 -8.36
C PRO A 26 -5.66 10.17 -7.32
N GLY A 27 -4.40 9.88 -6.99
CA GLY A 27 -4.02 9.06 -5.86
C GLY A 27 -3.74 9.92 -4.62
N MET A 28 -4.10 9.43 -3.42
CA MET A 28 -3.76 10.04 -2.15
C MET A 28 -3.07 9.00 -1.27
N ILE A 29 -1.83 9.28 -0.87
CA ILE A 29 -1.01 8.35 -0.11
C ILE A 29 -0.74 8.96 1.26
N TYR A 30 -1.08 8.23 2.32
CA TYR A 30 -0.80 8.61 3.69
C TYR A 30 0.58 8.07 4.08
N ALA A 31 1.58 8.96 4.06
CA ALA A 31 2.97 8.61 4.28
C ALA A 31 3.74 9.80 4.89
N ASP A 32 4.51 9.53 5.91
CA ASP A 32 5.57 10.44 6.36
C ASP A 32 6.82 10.32 5.46
N GLU A 33 7.89 11.02 5.81
CA GLU A 33 9.14 10.99 5.04
C GLU A 33 9.80 9.60 5.04
N TYR A 34 9.64 8.84 6.12
CA TYR A 34 10.20 7.49 6.21
C TYR A 34 9.47 6.53 5.27
N ILE A 35 8.12 6.51 5.33
CA ILE A 35 7.31 5.67 4.44
C ILE A 35 7.52 6.08 2.98
N GLU A 36 7.58 7.39 2.68
CA GLU A 36 7.87 7.89 1.33
C GLU A 36 9.18 7.32 0.77
N SER A 37 10.22 7.24 1.62
CA SER A 37 11.51 6.68 1.20
C SER A 37 11.43 5.20 0.83
N LEU A 38 10.51 4.45 1.42
CA LEU A 38 10.28 3.03 1.10
C LEU A 38 9.52 2.83 -0.21
N LEU A 39 8.78 3.84 -0.67
CA LEU A 39 8.06 3.77 -1.95
C LEU A 39 9.01 3.92 -3.16
N GLU A 40 10.25 4.38 -2.94
CA GLU A 40 11.26 4.49 -3.98
C GLU A 40 11.82 3.10 -4.31
N GLY A 41 11.33 2.49 -5.36
CA GLY A 41 11.80 1.17 -5.83
C GLY A 41 10.74 0.07 -5.80
N ASP A 42 9.58 0.37 -5.23
CA ASP A 42 8.42 -0.51 -5.29
C ASP A 42 7.46 -0.05 -6.40
N ASP A 43 6.83 -1.00 -7.09
CA ASP A 43 5.83 -0.71 -8.14
C ASP A 43 4.47 -0.29 -7.59
N VAL A 44 4.41 0.04 -6.32
CA VAL A 44 3.18 0.36 -5.60
C VAL A 44 2.47 1.60 -6.15
N LEU A 45 3.22 2.61 -6.61
CA LEU A 45 2.62 3.82 -7.21
C LEU A 45 1.89 3.52 -8.50
N SER A 46 2.37 2.57 -9.30
CA SER A 46 1.67 2.12 -10.50
C SER A 46 0.37 1.40 -10.15
N GLN A 47 0.35 0.66 -9.05
CA GLN A 47 -0.87 -0.01 -8.55
C GLN A 47 -1.90 1.00 -8.01
N VAL A 48 -1.47 2.04 -7.29
CA VAL A 48 -2.35 3.16 -6.89
C VAL A 48 -2.95 3.83 -8.13
N ALA A 49 -2.12 4.07 -9.15
CA ALA A 49 -2.59 4.62 -10.42
C ALA A 49 -3.53 3.66 -11.17
N GLY A 50 -3.24 2.36 -11.14
CA GLY A 50 -4.09 1.32 -11.73
C GLY A 50 -5.48 1.31 -11.13
N VAL A 51 -5.60 1.41 -9.80
CA VAL A 51 -6.89 1.54 -9.12
C VAL A 51 -7.60 2.84 -9.52
N ALA A 52 -6.85 3.93 -9.67
CA ALA A 52 -7.40 5.21 -10.15
C ALA A 52 -7.92 5.19 -11.60
N CYS A 53 -7.59 4.15 -12.37
CA CYS A 53 -8.11 3.93 -13.73
C CYS A 53 -9.43 3.16 -13.75
N LEU A 54 -9.89 2.61 -12.63
CA LEU A 54 -11.08 1.77 -12.60
C LEU A 54 -12.35 2.61 -12.80
N PRO A 55 -13.30 2.15 -13.64
CA PRO A 55 -14.54 2.86 -13.89
C PRO A 55 -15.33 3.13 -12.61
N GLY A 56 -15.95 4.30 -12.53
CA GLY A 56 -16.78 4.68 -11.40
C GLY A 56 -16.03 4.98 -10.10
N ILE A 57 -14.69 5.10 -10.14
CA ILE A 57 -13.94 5.51 -8.95
C ILE A 57 -14.37 6.90 -8.47
N VAL A 58 -14.60 7.05 -7.17
CA VAL A 58 -15.04 8.29 -6.52
C VAL A 58 -13.91 8.90 -5.70
N GLY A 59 -13.61 10.16 -5.98
CA GLY A 59 -12.65 10.96 -5.22
C GLY A 59 -11.19 10.57 -5.47
N TYR A 60 -10.67 9.60 -4.76
CA TYR A 60 -9.26 9.22 -4.80
C TYR A 60 -9.06 7.70 -4.81
N SER A 61 -7.97 7.24 -5.43
CA SER A 61 -7.33 5.98 -5.07
C SER A 61 -6.48 6.25 -3.83
N LEU A 62 -6.92 5.74 -2.67
CA LEU A 62 -6.24 5.97 -1.40
C LEU A 62 -5.23 4.87 -1.11
N ALA A 63 -4.15 5.22 -0.42
CA ALA A 63 -3.17 4.28 0.11
C ALA A 63 -2.83 4.63 1.55
N MET A 64 -3.02 3.66 2.44
CA MET A 64 -2.77 3.77 3.87
C MET A 64 -1.27 3.58 4.19
N PRO A 65 -0.79 3.92 5.40
CA PRO A 65 0.64 3.84 5.75
C PRO A 65 1.27 2.45 5.68
N ASP A 66 0.49 1.39 5.63
CA ASP A 66 0.92 0.00 5.43
C ASP A 66 1.04 -0.40 3.96
N ILE A 67 1.03 0.59 3.07
CA ILE A 67 1.07 0.38 1.62
C ILE A 67 2.30 -0.41 1.18
N HIS A 68 2.06 -1.45 0.39
CA HIS A 68 3.08 -2.21 -0.34
C HIS A 68 2.49 -2.92 -1.54
N GLN A 69 3.35 -3.52 -2.36
CA GLN A 69 2.93 -4.17 -3.59
C GLN A 69 1.95 -5.32 -3.33
N GLY A 70 0.83 -5.31 -4.03
CA GLY A 70 -0.16 -6.37 -4.09
C GLY A 70 -0.31 -6.94 -5.51
N TYR A 71 -1.47 -7.48 -5.82
CA TYR A 71 -1.81 -8.05 -7.14
C TYR A 71 -2.69 -7.09 -7.95
N GLY A 72 -2.10 -6.03 -8.48
CA GLY A 72 -2.81 -5.00 -9.25
C GLY A 72 -3.58 -3.99 -8.38
N PHE A 73 -4.00 -4.37 -7.18
CA PHE A 73 -4.49 -3.49 -6.13
C PHE A 73 -3.43 -3.46 -5.02
N PRO A 74 -2.94 -2.29 -4.58
CA PRO A 74 -1.92 -2.25 -3.54
C PRO A 74 -2.49 -2.72 -2.21
N ILE A 75 -1.70 -3.41 -1.41
CA ILE A 75 -2.07 -3.67 -0.01
C ILE A 75 -2.07 -2.34 0.74
N GLY A 76 -2.99 -2.14 1.68
CA GLY A 76 -3.24 -0.82 2.27
C GLY A 76 -4.04 0.13 1.36
N GLY A 77 -4.41 -0.34 0.15
CA GLY A 77 -5.23 0.44 -0.77
C GLY A 77 -6.69 0.52 -0.33
N VAL A 78 -7.31 1.70 -0.55
CA VAL A 78 -8.74 1.93 -0.31
C VAL A 78 -9.31 2.72 -1.49
N ALA A 79 -10.44 2.29 -2.03
CA ALA A 79 -11.13 3.01 -3.09
C ALA A 79 -12.65 2.91 -2.90
N ALA A 80 -13.33 4.00 -3.20
CA ALA A 80 -14.80 4.03 -3.28
C ALA A 80 -15.21 4.03 -4.75
N PHE A 81 -16.27 3.31 -5.06
CA PHE A 81 -16.84 3.24 -6.39
C PHE A 81 -18.32 3.59 -6.38
N ASP A 82 -18.75 4.25 -7.44
CA ASP A 82 -20.17 4.48 -7.66
C ASP A 82 -20.93 3.17 -7.76
N VAL A 83 -22.10 3.09 -7.17
CA VAL A 83 -22.90 1.84 -7.10
C VAL A 83 -23.47 1.43 -8.46
N HIS A 84 -23.63 2.37 -9.40
CA HIS A 84 -24.20 2.12 -10.72
C HIS A 84 -23.15 2.01 -11.82
N GLU A 85 -22.07 2.79 -11.72
CA GLU A 85 -21.03 2.90 -12.76
C GLU A 85 -19.71 2.24 -12.34
N GLY A 86 -19.59 1.87 -11.07
CA GLY A 86 -18.39 1.29 -10.52
C GLY A 86 -18.21 -0.18 -10.86
N VAL A 87 -17.04 -0.68 -10.53
CA VAL A 87 -16.67 -2.09 -10.72
C VAL A 87 -16.51 -2.80 -9.39
N ILE A 88 -16.74 -4.11 -9.40
CA ILE A 88 -16.33 -4.99 -8.30
C ILE A 88 -14.93 -5.49 -8.61
N SER A 89 -13.96 -5.13 -7.75
CA SER A 89 -12.57 -5.57 -7.90
C SER A 89 -12.28 -6.70 -6.91
N PRO A 90 -12.12 -7.95 -7.37
CA PRO A 90 -11.74 -9.05 -6.48
C PRO A 90 -10.42 -8.81 -5.75
N GLY A 91 -9.44 -8.20 -6.44
CA GLY A 91 -8.16 -7.81 -5.82
C GLY A 91 -8.28 -6.74 -4.73
N GLY A 92 -9.34 -5.91 -4.78
CA GLY A 92 -9.64 -4.90 -3.78
C GLY A 92 -10.32 -5.42 -2.51
N VAL A 93 -10.89 -6.63 -2.56
CA VAL A 93 -11.51 -7.27 -1.38
C VAL A 93 -10.44 -7.68 -0.37
N GLY A 94 -9.23 -7.92 -0.82
CA GLY A 94 -8.09 -8.33 -0.03
C GLY A 94 -7.61 -9.74 -0.39
N TYR A 95 -6.32 -9.96 -0.27
CA TYR A 95 -5.69 -11.24 -0.55
C TYR A 95 -5.55 -12.08 0.73
N ASP A 96 -5.18 -11.44 1.80
CA ASP A 96 -5.05 -12.03 3.14
C ASP A 96 -6.12 -11.44 4.06
N ILE A 97 -7.34 -11.91 3.90
CA ILE A 97 -8.50 -11.43 4.66
C ILE A 97 -8.34 -11.85 6.12
N SER A 98 -8.49 -10.89 7.03
CA SER A 98 -8.26 -11.08 8.46
C SER A 98 -6.80 -11.41 8.81
N CYS A 99 -5.84 -10.87 8.08
CA CYS A 99 -4.42 -10.94 8.39
C CYS A 99 -4.17 -10.64 9.87
N GLY A 100 -3.77 -11.65 10.61
CA GLY A 100 -3.57 -11.57 12.07
C GLY A 100 -2.09 -11.58 12.42
N VAL A 101 -1.55 -10.44 12.80
CA VAL A 101 -0.19 -10.35 13.35
C VAL A 101 -0.24 -10.48 14.87
N ARG A 102 0.64 -11.30 15.44
CA ARG A 102 0.82 -11.44 16.89
C ARG A 102 2.26 -11.15 17.26
N LEU A 103 2.42 -10.37 18.31
CA LEU A 103 3.72 -10.09 18.90
C LEU A 103 3.88 -10.95 20.18
N LEU A 104 4.91 -11.78 20.19
CA LEU A 104 5.29 -12.58 21.34
C LEU A 104 6.64 -12.07 21.86
N ALA A 105 6.68 -11.65 23.12
CA ALA A 105 7.92 -11.38 23.81
C ALA A 105 8.46 -12.67 24.43
N THR A 106 9.73 -12.98 24.20
CA THR A 106 10.40 -14.15 24.74
C THR A 106 11.72 -13.75 25.40
N ASN A 107 12.28 -14.64 26.20
CA ASN A 107 13.63 -14.51 26.78
C ASN A 107 14.71 -15.14 25.86
N ILE A 108 14.37 -15.55 24.66
CA ILE A 108 15.32 -16.12 23.69
C ILE A 108 16.13 -14.99 23.07
N SER A 109 17.46 -15.11 23.13
CA SER A 109 18.34 -14.17 22.44
C SER A 109 18.23 -14.32 20.93
N ALA A 110 18.21 -13.19 20.20
CA ALA A 110 18.22 -13.21 18.73
C ALA A 110 19.43 -13.99 18.16
N LYS A 111 20.57 -14.03 18.89
CA LYS A 111 21.78 -14.78 18.51
C LYS A 111 21.59 -16.29 18.58
N ASP A 112 20.69 -16.76 19.46
CA ASP A 112 20.41 -18.18 19.68
C ASP A 112 19.31 -18.67 18.72
N PHE A 113 18.61 -17.75 18.06
CA PHE A 113 17.56 -18.08 17.11
C PHE A 113 18.17 -18.46 15.74
N ARG A 114 17.96 -19.71 15.33
CA ARG A 114 18.32 -20.17 14.00
C ARG A 114 17.05 -20.30 13.16
N PRO A 115 16.87 -19.48 12.10
CA PRO A 115 15.73 -19.62 11.21
C PRO A 115 15.76 -21.02 10.57
N THR A 116 14.64 -21.72 10.67
CA THR A 116 14.41 -22.97 9.93
C THR A 116 13.51 -22.69 8.73
N PRO A 117 13.48 -23.57 7.72
CA PRO A 117 12.60 -23.39 6.55
C PRO A 117 11.11 -23.28 6.92
N TRP A 118 10.73 -23.67 8.12
CA TRP A 118 9.37 -23.65 8.65
C TRP A 118 9.07 -22.46 9.59
N SER A 119 10.08 -21.70 9.96
CA SER A 119 9.91 -20.50 10.75
C SER A 119 9.46 -19.37 9.87
N GLY A 120 8.22 -19.05 9.73
CA GLY A 120 7.73 -17.90 8.97
C GLY A 120 8.58 -16.62 9.12
N THR A 121 8.15 -15.49 8.66
CA THR A 121 8.89 -14.23 8.81
C THR A 121 8.91 -13.84 10.29
N ILE A 122 10.09 -13.89 10.91
CA ILE A 122 10.30 -13.42 12.27
C ILE A 122 11.14 -12.15 12.22
N LEU A 123 10.55 -11.05 12.69
CA LEU A 123 11.26 -9.80 12.87
C LEU A 123 11.92 -9.80 14.24
N LEU A 124 13.24 -9.87 14.28
CA LEU A 124 14.03 -9.76 15.49
C LEU A 124 14.52 -8.33 15.66
N ARG A 125 14.13 -7.68 16.75
CA ARG A 125 14.71 -6.39 17.14
C ARG A 125 15.96 -6.66 17.99
N SER A 126 17.13 -6.23 17.51
CA SER A 126 18.33 -6.14 18.35
C SER A 126 18.23 -4.91 19.25
N ASN A 127 18.48 -5.08 20.53
CA ASN A 127 18.72 -3.95 21.45
C ASN A 127 20.08 -3.34 21.17
#